data_87beb774d63d1d46e1a9e729ec6b68ee
#
_entry.id   87beb774d63d1d46e1a9e729ec6b68ee
#
_cell.length_a   1.000
_cell.length_b   1.000
_cell.length_c   1.000
_cell.angle_alpha   90.00
_cell.angle_beta   90.00
_cell.angle_gamma   90.00
#
_symmetry.space_group_name_H-M   'P 1'
#
loop_
_entity.id
_entity.type
_entity.pdbx_description
1 polymer ?
#
loop_
_entity_poly.entity_id
_entity_poly.type
_entity_poly.pdbx_seq_one_letter_code
_entity_poly.pdbx_strand_id
1 'polypeptide(L)'
;MLVAGSVARGLADDTSDIELDVYWSRPPTVQQRQAAVEGAGWHRVYAEEDENEWADGLISGGVKIDVSGFVTTTIDDYLDRVAGGDPEAELQVRITALLDGVVVHGEQVIDAWRSRCLPYPEVLATAMVEQGLDLRPQERLEMLAARDDVVLLHRDLVDGVQGVLDALFGANRVYAPHPFHKWLEWEATLLEHRPADLVARIRSLLRAEPAQAAAILGALVHDTFDLAGRLVPAADLEPLLSAYGLRRVVGG
;
A
#
# COMPACT_ATOMS: atom_id res chain seq x y z
N MET A 1 2.77 -2.59 21.81
CA MET A 1 1.56 -3.20 21.24
C MET A 1 0.59 -2.11 20.85
N LEU A 2 0.01 -2.20 19.67
CA LEU A 2 -1.04 -1.30 19.20
C LEU A 2 -2.16 -2.08 18.50
N VAL A 3 -3.33 -1.47 18.42
CA VAL A 3 -4.40 -1.87 17.51
C VAL A 3 -4.17 -1.12 16.20
N ALA A 4 -4.17 -1.84 15.09
CA ALA A 4 -3.93 -1.29 13.76
C ALA A 4 -5.20 -1.39 12.85
N GLY A 5 -5.01 -1.18 11.59
CA GLY A 5 -5.97 -1.43 10.53
C GLY A 5 -7.26 -0.64 10.59
N SER A 6 -8.34 -1.27 10.15
CA SER A 6 -9.65 -0.62 10.02
C SER A 6 -10.22 -0.14 11.34
N VAL A 7 -9.99 -0.88 12.42
CA VAL A 7 -10.46 -0.51 13.77
C VAL A 7 -9.80 0.78 14.23
N ALA A 8 -8.46 0.88 14.11
CA ALA A 8 -7.73 2.08 14.51
C ALA A 8 -8.13 3.32 13.70
N ARG A 9 -8.46 3.14 12.42
CA ARG A 9 -8.85 4.21 11.48
C ARG A 9 -10.32 4.60 11.55
N GLY A 10 -11.14 3.88 12.33
CA GLY A 10 -12.59 4.11 12.37
C GLY A 10 -13.33 3.69 11.10
N LEU A 11 -12.76 2.76 10.34
CA LEU A 11 -13.30 2.22 9.08
C LEU A 11 -13.87 0.80 9.23
N ALA A 12 -13.85 0.27 10.46
CA ALA A 12 -14.35 -1.07 10.73
C ALA A 12 -15.86 -1.17 10.53
N ASP A 13 -16.29 -2.32 10.02
CA ASP A 13 -17.69 -2.74 9.88
C ASP A 13 -17.90 -4.12 10.52
N ASP A 14 -19.11 -4.68 10.37
CA ASP A 14 -19.50 -5.97 10.96
C ASP A 14 -18.69 -7.18 10.42
N THR A 15 -17.93 -6.99 9.35
CA THR A 15 -17.09 -8.02 8.71
C THR A 15 -15.59 -7.81 8.98
N SER A 16 -15.25 -6.74 9.69
CA SER A 16 -13.85 -6.39 9.97
C SER A 16 -13.28 -7.26 11.08
N ASP A 17 -12.02 -7.64 10.90
CA ASP A 17 -11.17 -8.23 11.93
C ASP A 17 -10.51 -7.16 12.82
N ILE A 18 -9.89 -7.61 13.91
CA ILE A 18 -9.08 -6.76 14.77
C ILE A 18 -7.63 -7.07 14.47
N GLU A 19 -6.86 -6.08 14.07
CA GLU A 19 -5.43 -6.20 13.81
C GLU A 19 -4.64 -5.72 15.02
N LEU A 20 -3.73 -6.57 15.54
CA LEU A 20 -2.86 -6.28 16.68
C LEU A 20 -1.40 -6.38 16.24
N ASP A 21 -0.65 -5.29 16.36
CA ASP A 21 0.81 -5.33 16.20
C ASP A 21 1.49 -5.44 17.57
N VAL A 22 2.29 -6.49 17.76
CA VAL A 22 2.97 -6.78 19.01
C VAL A 22 4.49 -6.71 18.80
N TYR A 23 5.15 -5.83 19.52
CA TYR A 23 6.59 -5.58 19.41
C TYR A 23 7.35 -6.17 20.61
N TRP A 24 8.33 -7.00 20.33
CA TRP A 24 9.10 -7.74 21.31
C TRP A 24 10.57 -7.30 21.31
N SER A 25 11.18 -7.19 22.47
CA SER A 25 12.63 -6.93 22.56
C SER A 25 13.50 -8.14 22.14
N ARG A 26 12.90 -9.31 22.06
CA ARG A 26 13.50 -10.58 21.59
C ARG A 26 12.39 -11.52 21.15
N PRO A 27 12.63 -12.43 20.21
CA PRO A 27 11.62 -13.37 19.73
C PRO A 27 11.00 -14.16 20.88
N PRO A 28 9.66 -14.24 20.97
CA PRO A 28 8.99 -15.15 21.91
C PRO A 28 9.16 -16.59 21.43
N THR A 29 9.23 -17.53 22.37
CA THR A 29 9.19 -18.95 22.00
C THR A 29 7.79 -19.35 21.56
N VAL A 30 7.70 -20.44 20.77
CA VAL A 30 6.40 -21.03 20.36
C VAL A 30 5.53 -21.34 21.58
N GLN A 31 6.14 -21.86 22.67
CA GLN A 31 5.43 -22.13 23.92
C GLN A 31 4.87 -20.87 24.58
N GLN A 32 5.60 -19.76 24.55
CA GLN A 32 5.12 -18.48 25.09
C GLN A 32 3.93 -17.95 24.29
N ARG A 33 3.99 -18.00 22.96
CA ARG A 33 2.87 -17.61 22.09
C ARG A 33 1.65 -18.51 22.31
N GLN A 34 1.86 -19.83 22.39
CA GLN A 34 0.80 -20.78 22.64
C GLN A 34 0.12 -20.54 24.01
N ALA A 35 0.91 -20.34 25.06
CA ALA A 35 0.39 -20.07 26.40
C ALA A 35 -0.42 -18.76 26.46
N ALA A 36 -0.04 -17.74 25.69
CA ALA A 36 -0.80 -16.49 25.61
C ALA A 36 -2.19 -16.71 24.96
N VAL A 37 -2.25 -17.47 23.88
CA VAL A 37 -3.51 -17.81 23.18
C VAL A 37 -4.43 -18.64 24.10
N GLU A 38 -3.90 -19.68 24.76
CA GLU A 38 -4.66 -20.53 25.67
C GLU A 38 -5.13 -19.76 26.90
N GLY A 39 -4.26 -18.92 27.48
CA GLY A 39 -4.59 -18.09 28.63
C GLY A 39 -5.68 -17.06 28.35
N ALA A 40 -5.78 -16.59 27.11
CA ALA A 40 -6.84 -15.70 26.64
C ALA A 40 -8.14 -16.45 26.28
N GLY A 41 -8.12 -17.77 26.22
CA GLY A 41 -9.26 -18.58 25.78
C GLY A 41 -9.58 -18.41 24.30
N TRP A 42 -8.59 -18.02 23.50
CA TRP A 42 -8.76 -17.81 22.05
C TRP A 42 -8.51 -19.10 21.26
N HIS A 43 -9.15 -19.20 20.11
CA HIS A 43 -8.95 -20.30 19.18
C HIS A 43 -8.02 -19.88 18.04
N ARG A 44 -6.88 -20.58 17.88
CA ARG A 44 -5.94 -20.32 16.79
C ARG A 44 -6.43 -20.97 15.49
N VAL A 45 -6.48 -20.17 14.42
CA VAL A 45 -6.86 -20.59 13.06
C VAL A 45 -5.63 -20.91 12.23
N TYR A 46 -4.61 -20.05 12.30
CA TYR A 46 -3.33 -20.22 11.62
C TYR A 46 -2.19 -19.65 12.46
N ALA A 47 -0.97 -20.09 12.17
CA ALA A 47 0.26 -19.50 12.65
C ALA A 47 1.29 -19.53 11.54
N GLU A 48 1.93 -18.40 11.30
CA GLU A 48 3.04 -18.25 10.37
C GLU A 48 4.25 -17.72 11.13
N GLU A 49 5.45 -18.08 10.68
CA GLU A 49 6.69 -17.72 11.35
C GLU A 49 7.79 -17.51 10.32
N ASP A 50 8.46 -16.39 10.43
CA ASP A 50 9.71 -16.07 9.77
C ASP A 50 10.75 -15.69 10.84
N GLU A 51 11.98 -15.38 10.47
CA GLU A 51 13.12 -15.24 11.39
C GLU A 51 12.86 -14.24 12.54
N ASN A 52 12.27 -13.09 12.26
CA ASN A 52 12.03 -12.02 13.24
C ASN A 52 10.59 -11.47 13.22
N GLU A 53 9.72 -12.18 12.52
CA GLU A 53 8.30 -11.83 12.35
C GLU A 53 7.45 -13.10 12.46
N TRP A 54 6.23 -12.95 12.92
CA TRP A 54 5.24 -14.03 12.94
C TRP A 54 3.83 -13.46 12.90
N ALA A 55 2.91 -14.27 12.39
CA ALA A 55 1.50 -13.95 12.37
C ALA A 55 0.69 -15.08 13.02
N ASP A 56 -0.29 -14.71 13.85
CA ASP A 56 -1.26 -15.63 14.42
C ASP A 56 -2.67 -15.14 14.06
N GLY A 57 -3.47 -15.97 13.40
CA GLY A 57 -4.89 -15.76 13.21
C GLY A 57 -5.68 -16.43 14.34
N LEU A 58 -6.49 -15.65 15.05
CA LEU A 58 -7.20 -16.06 16.25
C LEU A 58 -8.70 -15.76 16.10
N ILE A 59 -9.54 -16.50 16.85
CA ILE A 59 -10.97 -16.20 16.98
C ILE A 59 -11.32 -16.11 18.46
N SER A 60 -12.03 -15.06 18.84
CA SER A 60 -12.58 -14.84 20.17
C SER A 60 -14.01 -14.30 20.06
N GLY A 61 -14.97 -14.97 20.67
CA GLY A 61 -16.37 -14.53 20.65
C GLY A 61 -16.99 -14.35 19.25
N GLY A 62 -16.46 -15.06 18.25
CA GLY A 62 -16.88 -14.92 16.84
C GLY A 62 -16.17 -13.82 16.06
N VAL A 63 -15.30 -13.04 16.69
CA VAL A 63 -14.49 -12.01 16.05
C VAL A 63 -13.12 -12.60 15.68
N LYS A 64 -12.68 -12.36 14.44
CA LYS A 64 -11.32 -12.70 14.00
C LYS A 64 -10.34 -11.64 14.53
N ILE A 65 -9.20 -12.11 15.01
CA ILE A 65 -8.10 -11.27 15.48
C ILE A 65 -6.83 -11.72 14.76
N ASP A 66 -6.22 -10.83 14.01
CA ASP A 66 -4.93 -11.04 13.38
C ASP A 66 -3.83 -10.37 14.21
N VAL A 67 -2.90 -11.16 14.67
CA VAL A 67 -1.76 -10.70 15.46
C VAL A 67 -0.51 -10.75 14.61
N SER A 68 0.07 -9.60 14.32
CA SER A 68 1.39 -9.48 13.70
C SER A 68 2.42 -9.23 14.80
N GLY A 69 3.43 -10.09 14.88
CA GLY A 69 4.50 -10.00 15.86
C GLY A 69 5.83 -9.62 15.23
N PHE A 70 6.55 -8.70 15.84
CA PHE A 70 7.83 -8.20 15.35
C PHE A 70 8.86 -8.13 16.47
N VAL A 71 10.12 -8.36 16.14
CA VAL A 71 11.22 -7.92 17.03
C VAL A 71 11.40 -6.41 16.82
N THR A 72 11.70 -5.66 17.89
CA THR A 72 11.88 -4.20 17.81
C THR A 72 12.94 -3.79 16.79
N THR A 73 14.00 -4.58 16.63
CA THR A 73 15.06 -4.32 15.62
C THR A 73 14.56 -4.45 14.19
N THR A 74 13.53 -5.27 13.92
CA THR A 74 12.89 -5.36 12.59
C THR A 74 12.19 -4.03 12.25
N ILE A 75 11.49 -3.44 13.22
CA ILE A 75 10.85 -2.14 13.02
C ILE A 75 11.89 -1.02 12.83
N ASP A 76 13.00 -1.08 13.58
CA ASP A 76 14.11 -0.14 13.38
C ASP A 76 14.69 -0.22 11.96
N ASP A 77 14.88 -1.44 11.42
CA ASP A 77 15.32 -1.67 10.04
C ASP A 77 14.30 -1.13 9.02
N TYR A 78 13.01 -1.37 9.23
CA TYR A 78 11.97 -0.84 8.35
C TYR A 78 11.97 0.69 8.27
N LEU A 79 12.14 1.35 9.42
CA LEU A 79 12.26 2.80 9.49
C LEU A 79 13.50 3.31 8.75
N ASP A 80 14.63 2.63 8.88
CA ASP A 80 15.87 2.98 8.18
C ASP A 80 15.74 2.78 6.66
N ARG A 81 15.13 1.68 6.20
CA ARG A 81 14.85 1.41 4.79
C ARG A 81 13.95 2.48 4.18
N VAL A 82 12.84 2.81 4.84
CA VAL A 82 11.92 3.86 4.41
C VAL A 82 12.59 5.23 4.38
N ALA A 83 13.40 5.56 5.38
CA ALA A 83 14.19 6.78 5.40
C ALA A 83 15.24 6.83 4.28
N GLY A 84 15.73 5.67 3.84
CA GLY A 84 16.61 5.48 2.70
C GLY A 84 15.90 5.52 1.33
N GLY A 85 14.58 5.61 1.33
CA GLY A 85 13.77 5.71 0.10
C GLY A 85 13.30 4.37 -0.46
N ASP A 86 13.26 3.31 0.35
CA ASP A 86 12.72 2.02 -0.09
C ASP A 86 11.19 2.11 -0.23
N PRO A 87 10.63 2.00 -1.47
CA PRO A 87 9.22 2.18 -1.73
C PRO A 87 8.38 0.92 -1.51
N GLU A 88 8.95 -0.13 -0.92
CA GLU A 88 8.25 -1.40 -0.70
C GLU A 88 6.94 -1.18 0.08
N ALA A 89 5.82 -1.66 -0.48
CA ALA A 89 4.48 -1.41 0.06
C ALA A 89 4.29 -1.97 1.48
N GLU A 90 4.86 -3.14 1.77
CA GLU A 90 4.78 -3.78 3.09
C GLU A 90 5.40 -2.90 4.19
N LEU A 91 6.53 -2.22 3.89
CA LEU A 91 7.16 -1.29 4.82
C LEU A 91 6.23 -0.12 5.15
N GLN A 92 5.60 0.45 4.13
CA GLN A 92 4.69 1.59 4.29
C GLN A 92 3.47 1.23 5.13
N VAL A 93 2.94 0.02 4.97
CA VAL A 93 1.83 -0.49 5.80
C VAL A 93 2.25 -0.53 7.28
N ARG A 94 3.47 -0.96 7.58
CA ARG A 94 3.98 -0.95 8.96
C ARG A 94 4.17 0.46 9.51
N ILE A 95 4.65 1.39 8.67
CA ILE A 95 4.75 2.81 9.07
C ILE A 95 3.36 3.40 9.34
N THR A 96 2.37 3.15 8.49
CA THR A 96 1.00 3.63 8.73
C THR A 96 0.37 2.98 9.95
N ALA A 97 0.64 1.71 10.23
CA ALA A 97 0.20 1.06 11.47
C ALA A 97 0.78 1.77 12.72
N LEU A 98 2.05 2.19 12.68
CA LEU A 98 2.64 2.99 13.75
C LEU A 98 1.96 4.35 13.90
N LEU A 99 1.71 5.07 12.79
CA LEU A 99 1.17 6.43 12.79
C LEU A 99 -0.31 6.46 13.20
N ASP A 100 -1.13 5.59 12.64
CA ASP A 100 -2.58 5.56 12.80
C ASP A 100 -3.03 4.70 14.00
N GLY A 101 -2.17 3.77 14.43
CA GLY A 101 -2.52 2.76 15.42
C GLY A 101 -2.83 3.33 16.80
N VAL A 102 -3.76 2.68 17.51
CA VAL A 102 -4.10 2.99 18.89
C VAL A 102 -3.16 2.25 19.83
N VAL A 103 -2.36 2.98 20.57
CA VAL A 103 -1.37 2.38 21.49
C VAL A 103 -2.06 1.74 22.67
N VAL A 104 -1.75 0.47 22.93
CA VAL A 104 -2.24 -0.30 24.07
C VAL A 104 -1.14 -0.47 25.12
N HIS A 105 0.12 -0.63 24.69
CA HIS A 105 1.25 -0.80 25.60
C HIS A 105 2.57 -0.38 24.92
N GLY A 106 3.50 0.19 25.71
CA GLY A 106 4.83 0.58 25.23
C GLY A 106 4.86 1.93 24.51
N GLU A 107 4.07 2.90 24.94
CA GLU A 107 3.91 4.22 24.35
C GLU A 107 5.24 4.90 24.02
N GLN A 108 6.21 4.89 24.94
CA GLN A 108 7.52 5.54 24.73
C GLN A 108 8.27 5.02 23.50
N VAL A 109 8.23 3.71 23.25
CA VAL A 109 8.90 3.09 22.10
C VAL A 109 8.16 3.46 20.82
N ILE A 110 6.84 3.38 20.85
CA ILE A 110 6.01 3.71 19.68
C ILE A 110 6.14 5.20 19.31
N ASP A 111 6.16 6.10 20.28
CA ASP A 111 6.34 7.54 20.03
C ASP A 111 7.75 7.85 19.50
N ALA A 112 8.78 7.13 19.95
CA ALA A 112 10.12 7.26 19.38
C ALA A 112 10.14 6.84 17.91
N TRP A 113 9.49 5.75 17.54
CA TRP A 113 9.35 5.31 16.15
C TRP A 113 8.51 6.29 15.31
N ARG A 114 7.36 6.77 15.83
CA ARG A 114 6.54 7.80 15.18
C ARG A 114 7.35 9.04 14.84
N SER A 115 8.22 9.46 15.74
CA SER A 115 9.09 10.62 15.52
C SER A 115 10.09 10.40 14.37
N ARG A 116 10.46 9.16 14.05
CA ARG A 116 11.32 8.81 12.91
C ARG A 116 10.55 8.75 11.58
N CYS A 117 9.23 8.55 11.63
CA CYS A 117 8.39 8.56 10.43
C CYS A 117 8.20 9.95 9.83
N LEU A 118 8.47 11.02 10.60
CA LEU A 118 8.20 12.39 10.21
C LEU A 118 9.47 13.27 10.33
N PRO A 119 9.73 14.19 9.38
CA PRO A 119 8.94 14.39 8.14
C PRO A 119 9.06 13.23 7.17
N TYR A 120 8.09 13.10 6.26
CA TYR A 120 8.12 12.10 5.18
C TYR A 120 9.39 12.27 4.33
N PRO A 121 10.17 11.22 4.03
CA PRO A 121 11.43 11.33 3.32
C PRO A 121 11.24 11.73 1.84
N GLU A 122 11.91 12.79 1.39
CA GLU A 122 11.83 13.23 -0.02
C GLU A 122 12.40 12.18 -0.99
N VAL A 123 13.39 11.41 -0.57
CA VAL A 123 13.92 10.30 -1.37
C VAL A 123 12.88 9.21 -1.58
N LEU A 124 12.02 8.95 -0.59
CA LEU A 124 10.89 8.03 -0.73
C LEU A 124 9.83 8.59 -1.68
N ALA A 125 9.53 9.90 -1.61
CA ALA A 125 8.59 10.53 -2.56
C ALA A 125 9.05 10.33 -4.00
N THR A 126 10.33 10.53 -4.27
CA THR A 126 10.95 10.31 -5.59
C THR A 126 10.82 8.84 -6.01
N ALA A 127 11.24 7.90 -5.16
CA ALA A 127 11.20 6.48 -5.47
C ALA A 127 9.77 5.96 -5.72
N MET A 128 8.80 6.39 -4.89
CA MET A 128 7.38 6.04 -5.05
C MET A 128 6.81 6.54 -6.37
N VAL A 129 7.14 7.77 -6.75
CA VAL A 129 6.68 8.37 -8.01
C VAL A 129 7.30 7.65 -9.21
N GLU A 130 8.60 7.41 -9.20
CA GLU A 130 9.31 6.74 -10.28
C GLU A 130 8.84 5.28 -10.44
N GLN A 131 8.75 4.53 -9.35
CA GLN A 131 8.27 3.15 -9.37
C GLN A 131 6.80 3.07 -9.80
N GLY A 132 5.93 3.93 -9.27
CA GLY A 132 4.50 3.91 -9.58
C GLY A 132 4.21 4.28 -11.04
N LEU A 133 5.05 5.12 -11.66
CA LEU A 133 4.92 5.53 -13.06
C LEU A 133 5.79 4.73 -14.04
N ASP A 134 6.54 3.73 -13.58
CA ASP A 134 7.20 2.74 -14.46
C ASP A 134 6.17 1.74 -15.00
N LEU A 135 5.30 2.23 -15.84
CA LEU A 135 4.15 1.51 -16.37
C LEU A 135 4.43 0.92 -17.77
N ARG A 136 3.72 -0.16 -18.09
CA ARG A 136 3.75 -0.73 -19.44
C ARG A 136 3.19 0.28 -20.45
N PRO A 137 3.70 0.28 -21.72
CA PRO A 137 3.21 1.22 -22.74
C PRO A 137 1.70 1.16 -22.92
N GLN A 138 1.06 2.32 -23.10
CA GLN A 138 -0.38 2.42 -23.32
C GLN A 138 -0.86 1.59 -24.52
N GLU A 139 -0.05 1.50 -25.59
CA GLU A 139 -0.32 0.65 -26.76
C GLU A 139 -0.61 -0.81 -26.39
N ARG A 140 0.00 -1.31 -25.33
CA ARG A 140 -0.23 -2.68 -24.87
C ARG A 140 -1.67 -2.88 -24.42
N LEU A 141 -2.25 -1.93 -23.68
CA LEU A 141 -3.65 -2.00 -23.26
C LEU A 141 -4.59 -1.93 -24.47
N GLU A 142 -4.30 -1.08 -25.43
CA GLU A 142 -5.07 -0.95 -26.68
C GLU A 142 -5.01 -2.25 -27.50
N MET A 143 -3.83 -2.88 -27.56
CA MET A 143 -3.64 -4.17 -28.24
C MET A 143 -4.43 -5.29 -27.56
N LEU A 144 -4.38 -5.37 -26.22
CA LEU A 144 -5.11 -6.39 -25.47
C LEU A 144 -6.63 -6.20 -25.61
N ALA A 145 -7.10 -4.95 -25.56
CA ALA A 145 -8.50 -4.60 -25.80
C ALA A 145 -8.95 -5.02 -27.22
N ALA A 146 -8.14 -4.74 -28.24
CA ALA A 146 -8.47 -5.10 -29.63
C ALA A 146 -8.47 -6.62 -29.89
N ARG A 147 -7.77 -7.39 -29.07
CA ARG A 147 -7.71 -8.87 -29.15
C ARG A 147 -8.74 -9.58 -28.31
N ASP A 148 -9.51 -8.85 -27.51
CA ASP A 148 -10.42 -9.39 -26.50
C ASP A 148 -9.68 -10.26 -25.44
N ASP A 149 -8.43 -9.89 -25.13
CA ASP A 149 -7.57 -10.59 -24.16
C ASP A 149 -7.91 -10.14 -22.74
N VAL A 150 -9.14 -10.38 -22.33
CA VAL A 150 -9.78 -9.77 -21.15
C VAL A 150 -9.05 -10.03 -19.84
N VAL A 151 -8.50 -11.22 -19.62
CA VAL A 151 -7.81 -11.58 -18.36
C VAL A 151 -6.54 -10.76 -18.20
N LEU A 152 -5.71 -10.71 -19.24
CA LEU A 152 -4.45 -9.97 -19.21
C LEU A 152 -4.69 -8.47 -19.21
N LEU A 153 -5.70 -7.99 -19.94
CA LEU A 153 -6.12 -6.60 -19.93
C LEU A 153 -6.50 -6.15 -18.50
N HIS A 154 -7.38 -6.89 -17.81
CA HIS A 154 -7.80 -6.52 -16.46
C HIS A 154 -6.64 -6.53 -15.47
N ARG A 155 -5.72 -7.47 -15.60
CA ARG A 155 -4.49 -7.45 -14.80
C ARG A 155 -3.69 -6.17 -15.04
N ASP A 156 -3.38 -5.87 -16.29
CA ASP A 156 -2.58 -4.69 -16.65
C ASP A 156 -3.32 -3.37 -16.27
N LEU A 157 -4.67 -3.35 -16.30
CA LEU A 157 -5.47 -2.22 -15.83
C LEU A 157 -5.36 -2.04 -14.31
N VAL A 158 -5.44 -3.13 -13.55
CA VAL A 158 -5.30 -3.09 -12.08
C VAL A 158 -3.87 -2.68 -11.69
N ASP A 159 -2.85 -3.25 -12.34
CA ASP A 159 -1.45 -2.88 -12.13
C ASP A 159 -1.23 -1.38 -12.44
N GLY A 160 -1.85 -0.85 -13.50
CA GLY A 160 -1.79 0.57 -13.84
C GLY A 160 -2.49 1.48 -12.83
N VAL A 161 -3.65 1.07 -12.28
CA VAL A 161 -4.33 1.78 -11.19
C VAL A 161 -3.48 1.78 -9.93
N GLN A 162 -2.87 0.64 -9.59
CA GLN A 162 -1.95 0.51 -8.46
C GLN A 162 -0.79 1.51 -8.61
N GLY A 163 -0.11 1.51 -9.75
CA GLY A 163 1.00 2.44 -9.99
C GLY A 163 0.60 3.92 -9.92
N VAL A 164 -0.58 4.28 -10.47
CA VAL A 164 -1.13 5.65 -10.35
C VAL A 164 -1.33 6.03 -8.88
N LEU A 165 -1.91 5.15 -8.06
CA LEU A 165 -2.15 5.42 -6.65
C LEU A 165 -0.85 5.50 -5.87
N ASP A 166 0.09 4.58 -6.07
CA ASP A 166 1.42 4.61 -5.45
C ASP A 166 2.15 5.92 -5.74
N ALA A 167 2.16 6.35 -7.02
CA ALA A 167 2.76 7.62 -7.41
C ALA A 167 2.07 8.83 -6.76
N LEU A 168 0.73 8.81 -6.63
CA LEU A 168 -0.03 9.87 -5.97
C LEU A 168 0.26 9.90 -4.46
N PHE A 169 0.37 8.76 -3.78
CA PHE A 169 0.76 8.69 -2.38
C PHE A 169 2.15 9.29 -2.17
N GLY A 170 3.14 8.89 -2.97
CA GLY A 170 4.48 9.47 -2.94
C GLY A 170 4.49 10.97 -3.19
N ALA A 171 3.79 11.44 -4.23
CA ALA A 171 3.71 12.85 -4.59
C ALA A 171 3.05 13.72 -3.50
N ASN A 172 2.11 13.16 -2.73
CA ASN A 172 1.47 13.83 -1.59
C ASN A 172 2.24 13.68 -0.27
N ARG A 173 3.33 12.91 -0.24
CA ARG A 173 4.10 12.61 0.97
C ARG A 173 3.25 11.94 2.05
N VAL A 174 2.44 11.02 1.62
CA VAL A 174 1.57 10.19 2.46
C VAL A 174 2.00 8.73 2.31
N TYR A 175 2.19 8.05 3.41
CA TYR A 175 2.47 6.61 3.39
C TYR A 175 1.24 5.83 2.94
N ALA A 176 1.42 4.88 2.02
CA ALA A 176 0.31 4.06 1.52
C ALA A 176 -0.22 3.14 2.64
N PRO A 177 -1.52 3.20 2.96
CA PRO A 177 -2.07 2.50 4.14
C PRO A 177 -2.34 1.03 3.91
N HIS A 178 -2.30 0.56 2.66
CA HIS A 178 -2.51 -0.82 2.27
C HIS A 178 -1.78 -1.15 0.96
N PRO A 179 -1.16 -2.33 0.80
CA PRO A 179 -0.34 -2.65 -0.37
C PRO A 179 -1.15 -2.75 -1.68
N PHE A 180 -2.46 -2.92 -1.61
CA PHE A 180 -3.37 -3.04 -2.76
C PHE A 180 -4.50 -2.01 -2.76
N HIS A 181 -4.33 -0.89 -2.08
CA HIS A 181 -5.29 0.21 -2.01
C HIS A 181 -6.73 -0.23 -1.67
N LYS A 182 -6.95 -0.44 -0.39
CA LYS A 182 -8.23 -0.78 0.23
C LYS A 182 -8.97 0.51 0.62
N TRP A 183 -10.31 0.53 0.59
CA TRP A 183 -11.12 1.71 0.93
C TRP A 183 -10.81 2.96 0.09
N LEU A 184 -10.81 2.80 -1.22
CA LEU A 184 -10.42 3.82 -2.20
C LEU A 184 -11.02 5.23 -1.94
N GLU A 185 -12.29 5.32 -1.47
CA GLU A 185 -12.92 6.60 -1.11
C GLU A 185 -12.17 7.30 0.04
N TRP A 186 -11.85 6.54 1.09
CA TRP A 186 -11.12 7.07 2.23
C TRP A 186 -9.67 7.41 1.85
N GLU A 187 -8.98 6.53 1.15
CA GLU A 187 -7.62 6.77 0.69
C GLU A 187 -7.52 8.04 -0.15
N ALA A 188 -8.50 8.27 -1.04
CA ALA A 188 -8.55 9.49 -1.82
C ALA A 188 -8.69 10.76 -0.96
N THR A 189 -9.23 10.67 0.25
CA THR A 189 -9.29 11.84 1.17
C THR A 189 -7.95 12.21 1.76
N LEU A 190 -6.99 11.28 1.78
CA LEU A 190 -5.62 11.52 2.25
C LEU A 190 -4.78 12.30 1.24
N LEU A 191 -5.20 12.32 -0.03
CA LEU A 191 -4.48 12.94 -1.15
C LEU A 191 -4.98 14.38 -1.36
N GLU A 192 -4.20 15.37 -0.95
CA GLU A 192 -4.50 16.78 -1.18
C GLU A 192 -4.49 17.09 -2.69
N HIS A 193 -3.50 16.54 -3.38
CA HIS A 193 -3.30 16.72 -4.81
C HIS A 193 -3.59 15.41 -5.55
N ARG A 194 -4.66 15.41 -6.34
CA ARG A 194 -5.08 14.24 -7.11
C ARG A 194 -5.77 14.67 -8.42
N PRO A 195 -5.82 13.79 -9.43
CA PRO A 195 -6.63 14.02 -10.62
C PRO A 195 -8.11 14.26 -10.25
N ALA A 196 -8.76 15.12 -11.02
CA ALA A 196 -10.20 15.32 -10.88
C ALA A 196 -10.96 14.00 -11.05
N ASP A 197 -11.97 13.79 -10.20
CA ASP A 197 -12.83 12.60 -10.22
C ASP A 197 -12.10 11.25 -10.11
N LEU A 198 -10.92 11.22 -9.46
CA LEU A 198 -10.06 10.04 -9.35
C LEU A 198 -10.84 8.75 -9.07
N VAL A 199 -11.62 8.72 -7.98
CA VAL A 199 -12.37 7.52 -7.56
C VAL A 199 -13.42 7.11 -8.58
N ALA A 200 -14.17 8.08 -9.11
CA ALA A 200 -15.19 7.84 -10.12
C ALA A 200 -14.57 7.28 -11.41
N ARG A 201 -13.42 7.81 -11.83
CA ARG A 201 -12.69 7.33 -13.00
C ARG A 201 -12.16 5.92 -12.81
N ILE A 202 -11.56 5.59 -11.67
CA ILE A 202 -11.10 4.22 -11.34
C ILE A 202 -12.28 3.24 -11.35
N ARG A 203 -13.40 3.59 -10.72
CA ARG A 203 -14.60 2.75 -10.73
C ARG A 203 -15.18 2.55 -12.12
N SER A 204 -15.19 3.61 -12.93
CA SER A 204 -15.66 3.55 -14.32
C SER A 204 -14.74 2.66 -15.17
N LEU A 205 -13.42 2.81 -15.03
CA LEU A 205 -12.41 2.01 -15.72
C LEU A 205 -12.63 0.51 -15.51
N LEU A 206 -12.84 0.07 -14.26
CA LEU A 206 -13.02 -1.35 -13.93
C LEU A 206 -14.37 -1.94 -14.38
N ARG A 207 -15.28 -1.11 -14.89
CA ARG A 207 -16.62 -1.51 -15.37
C ARG A 207 -16.87 -1.22 -16.85
N ALA A 208 -15.92 -0.54 -17.48
CA ALA A 208 -16.05 -0.10 -18.87
C ALA A 208 -15.72 -1.22 -19.86
N GLU A 209 -16.16 -1.07 -21.10
CA GLU A 209 -15.70 -1.88 -22.21
C GLU A 209 -14.17 -1.73 -22.42
N PRO A 210 -13.47 -2.78 -22.89
CA PRO A 210 -12.01 -2.85 -22.97
C PRO A 210 -11.31 -1.58 -23.52
N ALA A 211 -11.74 -1.09 -24.67
CA ALA A 211 -11.13 0.09 -25.29
C ALA A 211 -11.35 1.37 -24.47
N GLN A 212 -12.51 1.51 -23.84
CA GLN A 212 -12.83 2.63 -22.97
C GLN A 212 -12.03 2.57 -21.66
N ALA A 213 -11.87 1.38 -21.09
CA ALA A 213 -11.05 1.17 -19.89
C ALA A 213 -9.60 1.60 -20.14
N ALA A 214 -9.00 1.16 -21.25
CA ALA A 214 -7.65 1.57 -21.64
C ALA A 214 -7.50 3.09 -21.81
N ALA A 215 -8.50 3.76 -22.42
CA ALA A 215 -8.49 5.20 -22.59
C ALA A 215 -8.61 5.96 -21.25
N ILE A 216 -9.46 5.49 -20.32
CA ILE A 216 -9.61 6.10 -18.99
C ILE A 216 -8.31 5.98 -18.20
N LEU A 217 -7.66 4.81 -18.21
CA LEU A 217 -6.37 4.62 -17.54
C LEU A 217 -5.31 5.53 -18.17
N GLY A 218 -5.22 5.59 -19.50
CA GLY A 218 -4.26 6.48 -20.18
C GLY A 218 -4.40 7.93 -19.74
N ALA A 219 -5.63 8.45 -19.67
CA ALA A 219 -5.87 9.80 -19.19
C ALA A 219 -5.49 9.99 -17.70
N LEU A 220 -5.77 8.99 -16.84
CA LEU A 220 -5.34 9.04 -15.42
C LEU A 220 -3.82 9.07 -15.29
N VAL A 221 -3.11 8.26 -16.06
CA VAL A 221 -1.64 8.18 -16.05
C VAL A 221 -1.05 9.54 -16.46
N HIS A 222 -1.53 10.15 -17.54
CA HIS A 222 -1.03 11.47 -17.97
C HIS A 222 -1.28 12.56 -16.92
N ASP A 223 -2.50 12.61 -16.34
CA ASP A 223 -2.79 13.56 -15.25
C ASP A 223 -1.86 13.34 -14.04
N THR A 224 -1.49 12.10 -13.77
CA THR A 224 -0.57 11.74 -12.67
C THR A 224 0.86 12.16 -12.98
N PHE A 225 1.35 11.96 -14.21
CA PHE A 225 2.66 12.48 -14.64
C PHE A 225 2.74 14.01 -14.46
N ASP A 226 1.68 14.73 -14.88
CA ASP A 226 1.61 16.19 -14.75
C ASP A 226 1.62 16.65 -13.28
N LEU A 227 0.90 15.95 -12.41
CA LEU A 227 0.91 16.23 -10.97
C LEU A 227 2.27 15.91 -10.34
N ALA A 228 2.80 14.73 -10.59
CA ALA A 228 4.08 14.27 -10.04
C ALA A 228 5.24 15.20 -10.45
N GLY A 229 5.30 15.62 -11.71
CA GLY A 229 6.33 16.53 -12.18
C GLY A 229 6.31 17.90 -11.50
N ARG A 230 5.13 18.37 -11.03
CA ARG A 230 5.02 19.61 -10.25
C ARG A 230 5.36 19.41 -8.77
N LEU A 231 4.96 18.28 -8.18
CA LEU A 231 5.06 18.05 -6.74
C LEU A 231 6.40 17.43 -6.33
N VAL A 232 7.01 16.64 -7.22
CA VAL A 232 8.28 15.93 -6.98
C VAL A 232 9.25 16.22 -8.15
N PRO A 233 9.76 17.45 -8.25
CA PRO A 233 10.62 17.85 -9.39
C PRO A 233 11.97 17.12 -9.41
N ALA A 234 12.31 16.36 -8.36
CA ALA A 234 13.50 15.52 -8.31
C ALA A 234 13.34 14.18 -9.03
N ALA A 235 12.10 13.75 -9.34
CA ALA A 235 11.84 12.51 -10.06
C ALA A 235 12.19 12.64 -11.56
N ASP A 236 12.86 11.63 -12.11
CA ASP A 236 13.22 11.57 -13.53
C ASP A 236 12.09 10.94 -14.34
N LEU A 237 11.08 11.76 -14.68
CA LEU A 237 9.83 11.33 -15.33
C LEU A 237 9.90 11.27 -16.86
N GLU A 238 10.85 11.95 -17.50
CA GLU A 238 10.92 12.02 -18.96
C GLU A 238 11.13 10.64 -19.62
N PRO A 239 12.06 9.79 -19.15
CA PRO A 239 12.22 8.44 -19.69
C PRO A 239 10.97 7.58 -19.50
N LEU A 240 10.31 7.69 -18.32
CA LEU A 240 9.10 6.91 -17.99
C LEU A 240 7.92 7.32 -18.88
N LEU A 241 7.68 8.61 -19.05
CA LEU A 241 6.64 9.12 -19.93
C LEU A 241 6.90 8.74 -21.40
N SER A 242 8.15 8.82 -21.83
CA SER A 242 8.57 8.37 -23.17
C SER A 242 8.32 6.87 -23.36
N ALA A 243 8.68 6.04 -22.38
CA ALA A 243 8.42 4.61 -22.43
C ALA A 243 6.92 4.27 -22.44
N TYR A 244 6.12 4.95 -21.62
CA TYR A 244 4.67 4.79 -21.61
C TYR A 244 4.02 5.16 -22.96
N GLY A 245 4.51 6.19 -23.61
CA GLY A 245 4.05 6.67 -24.92
C GLY A 245 4.56 5.89 -26.13
N LEU A 246 5.41 4.86 -25.95
CA LEU A 246 5.95 4.09 -27.06
C LEU A 246 4.86 3.44 -27.92
N ARG A 247 5.01 3.57 -29.24
CA ARG A 247 4.17 2.94 -30.26
C ARG A 247 5.00 2.05 -31.16
N ARG A 248 4.48 0.88 -31.51
CA ARG A 248 5.11 -0.01 -32.48
C ARG A 248 5.06 0.63 -33.85
N VAL A 249 6.18 0.62 -34.55
CA VAL A 249 6.20 0.95 -35.97
C VAL A 249 5.67 -0.29 -36.71
N VAL A 250 4.41 -0.23 -37.18
CA VAL A 250 3.88 -1.25 -38.08
C VAL A 250 4.56 -0.96 -39.42
N GLY A 251 5.54 -1.81 -39.79
CA GLY A 251 6.13 -1.77 -41.13
C GLY A 251 5.03 -2.03 -42.17
N GLY A 252 4.88 -1.07 -43.10
CA GLY A 252 4.02 -1.21 -44.28
C GLY A 252 4.50 -2.31 -45.23
#